data_289fc54a719cd74b65763e09ffc34b3c
#
_entry.id   289fc54a719cd74b65763e09ffc34b3c
#
_cell.length_a   1.000
_cell.length_b   1.000
_cell.length_c   1.000
_cell.angle_alpha   90.00
_cell.angle_beta   90.00
_cell.angle_gamma   90.00
#
_symmetry.space_group_name_H-M   'P 1'
#
loop_
_entity.id
_entity.type
_entity.pdbx_description
1 polymer ?
#
loop_
_entity_poly.entity_id
_entity_poly.type
_entity_poly.pdbx_seq_one_letter_code
_entity_poly.pdbx_strand_id
1 'polypeptide(L)'
;MPIYSKEIIKHFKNPKNVGKIKKPSGRGEAGNILCGDIMTLYLKIGENKKGEKIIKDIRFETLGCVVAIANTSLLTSLIKGKTIKEALSFKKEDLIKRLGQPLPPFKIHCSVLAVDALKEAIYDYFKKEKIEISEDLEKEHQRITKTKEELEKRYKGFQSFEKEILK
;
A
#
# COMPACT_ATOMS: atom_id res chain seq x y z
N MET A 1 5.05 29.23 1.55
CA MET A 1 5.69 27.92 1.38
C MET A 1 4.66 26.90 0.94
N PRO A 2 4.93 26.10 -0.08
CA PRO A 2 4.01 25.04 -0.45
C PRO A 2 4.00 23.98 0.67
N ILE A 3 2.80 23.56 1.07
CA ILE A 3 2.59 22.53 2.12
C ILE A 3 3.22 21.19 1.72
N TYR A 4 3.32 20.91 0.41
CA TYR A 4 3.85 19.67 -0.12
C TYR A 4 5.02 19.93 -1.08
N SER A 5 5.97 18.98 -1.12
CA SER A 5 7.10 19.00 -2.06
C SER A 5 6.64 18.92 -3.52
N LYS A 6 7.52 19.32 -4.44
CA LYS A 6 7.28 19.18 -5.88
C LYS A 6 7.03 17.73 -6.29
N GLU A 7 7.72 16.76 -5.66
CA GLU A 7 7.52 15.34 -5.92
C GLU A 7 6.15 14.83 -5.49
N ILE A 8 5.66 15.24 -4.32
CA ILE A 8 4.30 14.92 -3.88
C ILE A 8 3.27 15.46 -4.88
N ILE A 9 3.38 16.73 -5.25
CA ILE A 9 2.45 17.36 -6.21
C ILE A 9 2.52 16.68 -7.58
N LYS A 10 3.73 16.33 -8.06
CA LYS A 10 3.92 15.64 -9.33
C LYS A 10 3.23 14.27 -9.35
N HIS A 11 3.47 13.44 -8.32
CA HIS A 11 2.86 12.12 -8.21
C HIS A 11 1.36 12.18 -7.94
N PHE A 12 0.86 13.20 -7.25
CA PHE A 12 -0.56 13.41 -7.06
C PHE A 12 -1.28 13.82 -8.35
N LYS A 13 -0.73 14.79 -9.10
CA LYS A 13 -1.34 15.26 -10.36
C LYS A 13 -1.30 14.23 -11.48
N ASN A 14 -0.29 13.40 -11.51
CA ASN A 14 -0.11 12.37 -12.53
C ASN A 14 0.36 11.05 -11.89
N PRO A 15 -0.51 10.38 -11.14
CA PRO A 15 -0.15 9.16 -10.41
C PRO A 15 0.17 8.03 -11.40
N LYS A 16 1.24 7.30 -11.11
CA LYS A 16 1.69 6.14 -11.89
C LYS A 16 1.02 4.87 -11.36
N ASN A 17 0.79 3.92 -12.27
CA ASN A 17 0.32 2.57 -11.93
C ASN A 17 -1.04 2.52 -11.20
N VAL A 18 -1.92 3.47 -11.46
CA VAL A 18 -3.30 3.45 -10.94
C VAL A 18 -4.12 2.38 -11.66
N GLY A 19 -4.99 1.70 -10.94
CA GLY A 19 -5.94 0.73 -11.46
C GLY A 19 -5.75 -0.69 -10.91
N LYS A 20 -6.41 -1.65 -11.55
CA LYS A 20 -6.43 -3.08 -11.18
C LYS A 20 -5.60 -3.92 -12.13
N ILE A 21 -5.22 -5.11 -11.64
CA ILE A 21 -4.77 -6.24 -12.46
C ILE A 21 -5.89 -7.29 -12.39
N LYS A 22 -6.43 -7.71 -13.54
CA LYS A 22 -7.58 -8.65 -13.59
C LYS A 22 -7.33 -10.00 -12.92
N LYS A 23 -6.10 -10.52 -13.05
CA LYS A 23 -5.68 -11.78 -12.41
C LYS A 23 -4.34 -11.54 -11.74
N PRO A 24 -4.31 -10.89 -10.56
CA PRO A 24 -3.07 -10.61 -9.87
C PRO A 24 -2.48 -11.89 -9.28
N SER A 25 -1.16 -11.97 -9.24
CA SER A 25 -0.44 -13.00 -8.49
C SER A 25 -0.63 -12.85 -6.99
N GLY A 26 -0.71 -11.60 -6.53
CA GLY A 26 -1.03 -11.26 -5.15
C GLY A 26 -1.83 -9.95 -5.08
N ARG A 27 -2.73 -9.86 -4.09
CA ARG A 27 -3.53 -8.68 -3.79
C ARG A 27 -3.39 -8.36 -2.30
N GLY A 28 -3.03 -7.13 -1.98
CA GLY A 28 -2.92 -6.67 -0.60
C GLY A 28 -3.79 -5.46 -0.34
N GLU A 29 -4.37 -5.40 0.84
CA GLU A 29 -5.18 -4.29 1.28
C GLU A 29 -4.78 -3.86 2.68
N ALA A 30 -4.59 -2.57 2.87
CA ALA A 30 -4.29 -1.98 4.16
C ALA A 30 -5.19 -0.76 4.41
N GLY A 31 -5.49 -0.49 5.66
CA GLY A 31 -6.28 0.65 6.10
C GLY A 31 -5.61 1.41 7.23
N ASN A 32 -5.93 2.69 7.35
CA ASN A 32 -5.45 3.53 8.43
C ASN A 32 -6.61 4.09 9.27
N ILE A 33 -6.58 3.80 10.57
CA ILE A 33 -7.67 4.19 11.50
C ILE A 33 -7.72 5.71 11.71
N LEU A 34 -6.58 6.40 11.63
CA LEU A 34 -6.50 7.83 11.93
C LEU A 34 -7.13 8.71 10.85
N CYS A 35 -6.94 8.36 9.58
CA CYS A 35 -7.45 9.14 8.45
C CYS A 35 -8.57 8.45 7.66
N GLY A 36 -8.83 7.15 7.92
CA GLY A 36 -9.80 6.38 7.16
C GLY A 36 -9.35 5.99 5.74
N ASP A 37 -8.10 6.22 5.39
CA ASP A 37 -7.56 5.87 4.08
C ASP A 37 -7.50 4.35 3.92
N ILE A 38 -7.85 3.86 2.73
CA ILE A 38 -7.76 2.45 2.32
C ILE A 38 -6.91 2.36 1.08
N MET A 39 -6.00 1.38 1.05
CA MET A 39 -5.08 1.13 -0.05
C MET A 39 -5.18 -0.32 -0.49
N THR A 40 -5.36 -0.55 -1.79
CA THR A 40 -5.29 -1.87 -2.40
C THR A 40 -4.17 -1.89 -3.42
N LEU A 41 -3.26 -2.87 -3.31
CA LEU A 41 -2.20 -3.15 -4.27
C LEU A 41 -2.43 -4.49 -4.96
N TYR A 42 -2.13 -4.51 -6.25
CA TYR A 42 -2.18 -5.68 -7.10
C TYR A 42 -0.80 -5.95 -7.69
N LEU A 43 -0.30 -7.16 -7.53
CA LEU A 43 0.99 -7.59 -8.04
C LEU A 43 0.84 -8.61 -9.17
N LYS A 44 1.64 -8.46 -10.21
CA LYS A 44 1.91 -9.51 -11.19
C LYS A 44 3.36 -9.94 -11.02
N ILE A 45 3.56 -11.18 -10.63
CA ILE A 45 4.89 -11.77 -10.46
C ILE A 45 5.33 -12.43 -11.77
N GLY A 46 6.59 -12.28 -12.09
CA GLY A 46 7.26 -12.90 -13.22
C GLY A 46 8.66 -13.35 -12.82
N GLU A 47 9.46 -13.71 -13.80
CA GLU A 47 10.86 -14.08 -13.62
C GLU A 47 11.77 -13.18 -14.45
N ASN A 48 12.94 -12.87 -13.91
CA ASN A 48 14.00 -12.21 -14.67
C ASN A 48 14.87 -13.25 -15.42
N LYS A 49 15.86 -12.77 -16.18
CA LYS A 49 16.77 -13.64 -16.92
C LYS A 49 17.61 -14.59 -16.05
N LYS A 50 17.69 -14.32 -14.74
CA LYS A 50 18.40 -15.15 -13.75
C LYS A 50 17.48 -16.17 -13.05
N GLY A 51 16.19 -16.23 -13.41
CA GLY A 51 15.18 -17.09 -12.77
C GLY A 51 14.67 -16.58 -11.42
N GLU A 52 15.02 -15.34 -11.04
CA GLU A 52 14.53 -14.76 -9.80
C GLU A 52 13.10 -14.22 -9.96
N LYS A 53 12.25 -14.43 -8.95
CA LYS A 53 10.88 -13.88 -8.93
C LYS A 53 10.93 -12.36 -8.74
N ILE A 54 10.36 -11.65 -9.70
CA ILE A 54 10.30 -10.18 -9.72
C ILE A 54 8.86 -9.70 -9.79
N ILE A 55 8.64 -8.47 -9.36
CA ILE A 55 7.37 -7.76 -9.53
C ILE A 55 7.33 -7.20 -10.96
N LYS A 56 6.73 -7.96 -11.87
CA LYS A 56 6.65 -7.63 -13.30
C LYS A 56 5.71 -6.45 -13.56
N ASP A 57 4.59 -6.40 -12.87
CA ASP A 57 3.66 -5.27 -12.87
C ASP A 57 3.05 -5.08 -11.49
N ILE A 58 2.72 -3.83 -11.18
CA ILE A 58 2.11 -3.41 -9.92
C ILE A 58 1.11 -2.31 -10.20
N ARG A 59 -0.08 -2.42 -9.63
CA ARG A 59 -1.16 -1.43 -9.73
C ARG A 59 -1.75 -1.16 -8.37
N PHE A 60 -2.40 0.00 -8.23
CA PHE A 60 -3.08 0.32 -6.99
C PHE A 60 -4.39 1.08 -7.20
N GLU A 61 -5.28 0.90 -6.24
CA GLU A 61 -6.44 1.75 -6.01
C GLU A 61 -6.41 2.24 -4.57
N THR A 62 -6.88 3.45 -4.35
CA THR A 62 -6.96 4.00 -3.00
C THR A 62 -8.16 4.92 -2.84
N LEU A 63 -8.76 4.85 -1.66
CA LEU A 63 -9.57 5.91 -1.09
C LEU A 63 -8.67 6.59 -0.07
N GLY A 64 -8.07 7.72 -0.45
CA GLY A 64 -7.04 8.32 0.37
C GLY A 64 -6.71 9.77 0.01
N CYS A 65 -5.88 10.39 0.83
CA CYS A 65 -5.48 11.78 0.70
C CYS A 65 -4.38 11.98 -0.37
N VAL A 66 -4.07 13.23 -0.67
CA VAL A 66 -2.97 13.64 -1.59
C VAL A 66 -1.67 12.88 -1.31
N VAL A 67 -1.29 12.75 -0.03
CA VAL A 67 -0.05 12.10 0.37
C VAL A 67 -0.14 10.58 0.18
N ALA A 68 -1.28 9.95 0.44
CA ALA A 68 -1.47 8.51 0.22
C ALA A 68 -1.34 8.17 -1.28
N ILE A 69 -1.96 8.96 -2.15
CA ILE A 69 -1.85 8.78 -3.61
C ILE A 69 -0.41 8.97 -4.09
N ALA A 70 0.25 10.06 -3.66
CA ALA A 70 1.61 10.36 -4.08
C ALA A 70 2.62 9.30 -3.60
N ASN A 71 2.51 8.87 -2.34
CA ASN A 71 3.35 7.81 -1.76
C ASN A 71 3.23 6.50 -2.55
N THR A 72 2.00 6.09 -2.86
CA THR A 72 1.78 4.81 -3.54
C THR A 72 2.18 4.88 -5.00
N SER A 73 1.94 5.99 -5.66
CA SER A 73 2.44 6.24 -7.01
C SER A 73 3.97 6.13 -7.08
N LEU A 74 4.68 6.73 -6.12
CA LEU A 74 6.14 6.63 -6.01
C LEU A 74 6.58 5.20 -5.67
N LEU A 75 5.98 4.58 -4.65
CA LEU A 75 6.29 3.20 -4.26
C LEU A 75 6.19 2.25 -5.45
N THR A 76 5.07 2.26 -6.16
CA THR A 76 4.85 1.36 -7.29
C THR A 76 5.87 1.55 -8.40
N SER A 77 6.31 2.79 -8.64
CA SER A 77 7.35 3.11 -9.61
C SER A 77 8.73 2.56 -9.19
N LEU A 78 9.03 2.55 -7.88
CA LEU A 78 10.30 2.07 -7.33
C LEU A 78 10.35 0.54 -7.23
N ILE A 79 9.22 -0.10 -6.98
CA ILE A 79 9.12 -1.55 -6.74
C ILE A 79 8.96 -2.34 -8.03
N LYS A 80 8.40 -1.76 -9.08
CA LYS A 80 8.28 -2.42 -10.39
C LYS A 80 9.65 -2.85 -10.91
N GLY A 81 9.78 -4.12 -11.26
CA GLY A 81 11.03 -4.75 -11.71
C GLY A 81 11.95 -5.25 -10.59
N LYS A 82 11.65 -4.97 -9.32
CA LYS A 82 12.41 -5.46 -8.17
C LYS A 82 12.09 -6.92 -7.87
N THR A 83 13.07 -7.62 -7.27
CA THR A 83 12.82 -8.95 -6.71
C THR A 83 11.87 -8.87 -5.51
N ILE A 84 11.20 -9.97 -5.19
CA ILE A 84 10.33 -10.03 -4.00
C ILE A 84 11.13 -9.74 -2.73
N LYS A 85 12.38 -10.20 -2.64
CA LYS A 85 13.28 -9.93 -1.51
C LYS A 85 13.56 -8.44 -1.35
N GLU A 86 13.89 -7.74 -2.45
CA GLU A 86 14.10 -6.29 -2.43
C GLU A 86 12.81 -5.55 -2.04
N ALA A 87 11.67 -6.00 -2.55
CA ALA A 87 10.37 -5.40 -2.21
C ALA A 87 10.02 -5.55 -0.73
N LEU A 88 10.28 -6.71 -0.13
CA LEU A 88 10.06 -6.95 1.30
C LEU A 88 11.00 -6.14 2.20
N SER A 89 12.22 -5.84 1.72
CA SER A 89 13.18 -5.00 2.45
C SER A 89 12.89 -3.51 2.37
N PHE A 90 11.95 -3.09 1.52
CA PHE A 90 11.60 -1.69 1.33
C PHE A 90 10.90 -1.10 2.55
N LYS A 91 11.36 0.07 2.99
CA LYS A 91 10.88 0.71 4.22
C LYS A 91 10.18 2.05 3.93
N LYS A 92 9.30 2.46 4.83
CA LYS A 92 8.63 3.77 4.75
C LYS A 92 9.61 4.95 4.70
N GLU A 93 10.75 4.81 5.38
CA GLU A 93 11.82 5.82 5.39
C GLU A 93 12.40 6.09 4.00
N ASP A 94 12.45 5.04 3.15
CA ASP A 94 12.91 5.15 1.77
C ASP A 94 11.95 5.99 0.92
N LEU A 95 10.64 5.85 1.15
CA LEU A 95 9.62 6.70 0.53
C LEU A 95 9.74 8.15 0.99
N ILE A 96 9.80 8.38 2.30
CA ILE A 96 9.84 9.72 2.89
C ILE A 96 11.04 10.50 2.37
N LYS A 97 12.22 9.88 2.32
CA LYS A 97 13.44 10.50 1.76
C LYS A 97 13.26 10.93 0.30
N ARG A 98 12.62 10.09 -0.51
CA ARG A 98 12.44 10.35 -1.96
C ARG A 98 11.35 11.36 -2.27
N LEU A 99 10.45 11.63 -1.33
CA LEU A 99 9.43 12.66 -1.47
C LEU A 99 9.99 14.10 -1.32
N GLY A 100 11.28 14.22 -0.97
CA GLY A 100 12.04 15.47 -1.07
C GLY A 100 11.89 16.46 0.09
N GLN A 101 11.08 16.14 1.11
CA GLN A 101 11.01 16.89 2.36
C GLN A 101 10.35 16.06 3.46
N PRO A 102 10.59 16.40 4.75
CA PRO A 102 9.90 15.74 5.85
C PRO A 102 8.38 15.89 5.70
N LEU A 103 7.68 14.77 5.79
CA LEU A 103 6.22 14.82 5.89
C LEU A 103 5.81 15.40 7.25
N PRO A 104 4.71 16.15 7.32
CA PRO A 104 4.13 16.51 8.60
C PRO A 104 3.92 15.24 9.44
N PRO A 105 4.15 15.26 10.76
CA PRO A 105 4.05 14.08 11.62
C PRO A 105 2.72 13.33 11.47
N PHE A 106 1.63 14.06 11.29
CA PHE A 106 0.29 13.52 11.08
C PHE A 106 0.06 12.91 9.66
N LYS A 107 1.06 12.93 8.77
CA LYS A 107 1.03 12.31 7.42
C LYS A 107 2.03 11.17 7.23
N ILE A 108 2.86 10.89 8.21
CA ILE A 108 3.85 9.77 8.16
C ILE A 108 3.14 8.43 7.97
N HIS A 109 1.96 8.26 8.57
CA HIS A 109 1.19 7.03 8.43
C HIS A 109 0.76 6.70 6.99
N CYS A 110 0.67 7.70 6.10
CA CYS A 110 0.36 7.44 4.68
C CYS A 110 1.49 6.67 3.98
N SER A 111 2.75 6.84 4.41
CA SER A 111 3.88 6.07 3.91
C SER A 111 3.89 4.64 4.46
N VAL A 112 3.45 4.45 5.70
CA VAL A 112 3.26 3.13 6.31
C VAL A 112 2.18 2.37 5.54
N LEU A 113 1.05 3.00 5.24
CA LEU A 113 -0.08 2.39 4.54
C LEU A 113 0.31 1.79 3.19
N ALA A 114 1.11 2.51 2.40
CA ALA A 114 1.58 2.04 1.09
C ALA A 114 2.49 0.80 1.21
N VAL A 115 3.40 0.81 2.19
CA VAL A 115 4.31 -0.32 2.46
C VAL A 115 3.55 -1.52 3.02
N ASP A 116 2.58 -1.28 3.88
CA ASP A 116 1.72 -2.34 4.45
C ASP A 116 0.92 -3.05 3.34
N ALA A 117 0.31 -2.30 2.43
CA ALA A 117 -0.41 -2.88 1.30
C ALA A 117 0.51 -3.71 0.38
N LEU A 118 1.78 -3.30 0.20
CA LEU A 118 2.77 -4.07 -0.54
C LEU A 118 3.10 -5.40 0.16
N LYS A 119 3.34 -5.38 1.48
CA LYS A 119 3.60 -6.58 2.27
C LYS A 119 2.42 -7.55 2.23
N GLU A 120 1.19 -7.05 2.35
CA GLU A 120 -0.03 -7.85 2.24
C GLU A 120 -0.17 -8.50 0.84
N ALA A 121 0.16 -7.77 -0.23
CA ALA A 121 0.11 -8.33 -1.57
C ALA A 121 1.14 -9.44 -1.79
N ILE A 122 2.33 -9.32 -1.20
CA ILE A 122 3.37 -10.37 -1.23
C ILE A 122 2.95 -11.54 -0.34
N TYR A 123 2.36 -11.29 0.83
CA TYR A 123 1.83 -12.32 1.71
C TYR A 123 0.76 -13.17 1.00
N ASP A 124 -0.20 -12.53 0.33
CA ASP A 124 -1.24 -13.21 -0.44
C ASP A 124 -0.64 -14.07 -1.58
N TYR A 125 0.39 -13.56 -2.27
CA TYR A 125 1.12 -14.31 -3.27
C TYR A 125 1.78 -15.56 -2.66
N PHE A 126 2.48 -15.44 -1.53
CA PHE A 126 3.11 -16.56 -0.86
C PHE A 126 2.10 -17.64 -0.43
N LYS A 127 0.94 -17.22 0.09
CA LYS A 127 -0.15 -18.13 0.46
C LYS A 127 -0.67 -18.90 -0.75
N LYS A 128 -0.90 -18.23 -1.88
CA LYS A 128 -1.40 -18.86 -3.12
C LYS A 128 -0.42 -19.86 -3.71
N GLU A 129 0.86 -19.54 -3.69
CA GLU A 129 1.93 -20.38 -4.22
C GLU A 129 2.49 -21.39 -3.19
N LYS A 130 1.94 -21.42 -1.97
CA LYS A 130 2.40 -22.28 -0.86
C LYS A 130 3.88 -22.11 -0.54
N ILE A 131 4.38 -20.87 -0.65
CA ILE A 131 5.74 -20.48 -0.27
C ILE A 131 5.77 -20.28 1.24
N GLU A 132 6.86 -20.69 1.87
CA GLU A 132 7.08 -20.47 3.30
C GLU A 132 7.09 -18.99 3.65
N ILE A 133 6.33 -18.62 4.69
CA ILE A 133 6.19 -17.26 5.16
C ILE A 133 7.05 -17.09 6.40
N SER A 134 7.93 -16.06 6.41
CA SER A 134 8.74 -15.75 7.57
C SER A 134 7.90 -15.29 8.76
N GLU A 135 8.39 -15.53 9.98
CA GLU A 135 7.71 -15.05 11.20
C GLU A 135 7.48 -13.53 11.19
N ASP A 136 8.43 -12.78 10.66
CA ASP A 136 8.31 -11.31 10.59
C ASP A 136 7.18 -10.88 9.66
N LEU A 137 7.04 -11.50 8.49
CA LEU A 137 5.95 -11.20 7.57
C LEU A 137 4.60 -11.64 8.13
N GLU A 138 4.54 -12.77 8.87
CA GLU A 138 3.34 -13.22 9.56
C GLU A 138 2.89 -12.23 10.65
N LYS A 139 3.82 -11.73 11.47
CA LYS A 139 3.53 -10.71 12.50
C LYS A 139 3.01 -9.41 11.87
N GLU A 140 3.61 -8.99 10.76
CA GLU A 140 3.16 -7.81 10.03
C GLU A 140 1.75 -8.01 9.48
N HIS A 141 1.46 -9.16 8.89
CA HIS A 141 0.13 -9.52 8.41
C HIS A 141 -0.92 -9.45 9.52
N GLN A 142 -0.64 -10.03 10.69
CA GLN A 142 -1.55 -9.99 11.85
C GLN A 142 -1.81 -8.55 12.31
N ARG A 143 -0.78 -7.71 12.37
CA ARG A 143 -0.90 -6.29 12.73
C ARG A 143 -1.78 -5.54 11.72
N ILE A 144 -1.53 -5.72 10.43
CA ILE A 144 -2.24 -5.03 9.35
C ILE A 144 -3.71 -5.47 9.30
N THR A 145 -3.95 -6.78 9.42
CA THR A 145 -5.31 -7.34 9.45
C THR A 145 -6.12 -6.81 10.61
N LYS A 146 -5.55 -6.77 11.82
CA LYS A 146 -6.21 -6.20 13.00
C LYS A 146 -6.59 -4.73 12.79
N THR A 147 -5.68 -3.92 12.25
CA THR A 147 -5.93 -2.50 11.96
C THR A 147 -7.07 -2.34 10.95
N LYS A 148 -7.10 -3.18 9.91
CA LYS A 148 -8.15 -3.18 8.90
C LYS A 148 -9.52 -3.56 9.48
N GLU A 149 -9.59 -4.59 10.30
CA GLU A 149 -10.83 -5.01 10.97
C GLU A 149 -11.39 -3.92 11.89
N GLU A 150 -10.53 -3.21 12.62
CA GLU A 150 -10.93 -2.08 13.46
C GLU A 150 -11.49 -0.93 12.62
N LEU A 151 -10.91 -0.66 11.45
CA LEU A 151 -11.40 0.34 10.51
C LEU A 151 -12.77 -0.05 9.94
N GLU A 152 -12.95 -1.30 9.53
CA GLU A 152 -14.22 -1.81 9.02
C GLU A 152 -15.34 -1.73 10.07
N LYS A 153 -15.04 -2.01 11.33
CA LYS A 153 -15.99 -1.84 12.43
C LYS A 153 -16.44 -0.39 12.59
N ARG A 154 -15.54 0.58 12.44
CA ARG A 154 -15.88 2.01 12.46
C ARG A 154 -16.82 2.40 11.33
N TYR A 155 -16.54 1.96 10.11
CA TYR A 155 -17.39 2.26 8.96
C TYR A 155 -18.79 1.66 9.11
N LYS A 156 -18.90 0.44 9.61
CA LYS A 156 -20.21 -0.18 9.91
C LYS A 156 -21.01 0.60 10.96
N GLY A 157 -20.33 1.06 12.02
CA GLY A 157 -20.94 1.92 13.04
C GLY A 157 -21.45 3.25 12.47
N PHE A 158 -20.66 3.88 11.59
CA PHE A 158 -21.03 5.12 10.92
C PHE A 158 -22.24 4.94 9.99
N GLN A 159 -22.28 3.87 9.20
CA GLN A 159 -23.41 3.55 8.33
C GLN A 159 -24.71 3.28 9.11
N SER A 160 -24.62 2.67 10.30
CA SER A 160 -25.76 2.46 11.19
C SER A 160 -26.31 3.78 11.69
N PHE A 161 -25.44 4.68 12.11
CA PHE A 161 -25.79 6.02 12.59
C PHE A 161 -26.44 6.88 11.50
N GLU A 162 -25.88 6.84 10.28
CA GLU A 162 -26.43 7.54 9.12
C GLU A 162 -27.86 7.07 8.80
N LYS A 163 -28.11 5.75 8.83
CA LYS A 163 -29.45 5.19 8.63
C LYS A 163 -30.45 5.58 9.71
N GLU A 164 -30.00 5.85 10.93
CA GLU A 164 -30.86 6.35 12.02
C GLU A 164 -31.25 7.82 11.82
N ILE A 165 -30.33 8.65 11.35
CA ILE A 165 -30.57 10.09 11.11
C ILE A 165 -31.51 10.31 9.91
N LEU A 166 -31.43 9.44 8.89
CA LEU A 166 -32.23 9.57 7.65
C LEU A 166 -33.63 8.93 7.73
N LYS A 167 -34.01 8.40 8.89
CA LYS A 167 -35.39 7.95 9.17
C LYS A 167 -36.27 9.06 9.72
#